data_8957f1866bf28d56ff118500b6eeae89
#
_entry.id   8957f1866bf28d56ff118500b6eeae89
#
_cell.length_a   1.000
_cell.length_b   1.000
_cell.length_c   1.000
_cell.angle_alpha   90.00
_cell.angle_beta   90.00
_cell.angle_gamma   90.00
#
_symmetry.space_group_name_H-M   'P 1'
#
loop_
_entity.id
_entity.type
_entity.pdbx_description
1 polymer ?
#
loop_
_entity_poly.entity_id
_entity_poly.type
_entity_poly.pdbx_seq_one_letter_code
_entity_poly.pdbx_strand_id
1 'polypeptide(L)'
;MNPRFYFATCQVGAEKAVKAEVLAEHPQLRFSFSRPGFITFKEESDEKKALVLQWGIFTRLWGEVVGQTKDRATLPELLKLIPPHQVVQIFDRDQYVPGDEPDYFVQHSHIRKIADEFADLKWNAVPQLGAQVYSLIWVDDFHVFLGRHQYTDHMTSAPGNMPAIQLAEESPSRAYLKIEEAFYRFKPKIEKGLHVLEVGCSPGGATVSMISRGMMVTGVDPKNMDPKIYKLPGFKHIQKCAKDVTASDLSMLNINPSWLVLDMNTAPLETLDELAHVISLLRKNLGKNMKLNQGFLTIKLNDWKFAQSIPLYLKRLEQIGFKDLHPIQLCSNRQEFFVYASQFKI
;
A
#
# COMPACT_ATOMS: atom_id res chain seq x y z
N MET A 1 31.70 14.36 14.98
CA MET A 1 30.41 13.78 15.40
C MET A 1 30.25 12.44 14.72
N ASN A 2 29.61 11.44 15.33
CA ASN A 2 29.31 10.20 14.63
C ASN A 2 28.21 10.47 13.59
N PRO A 3 28.35 9.95 12.36
CA PRO A 3 27.34 10.12 11.32
C PRO A 3 26.01 9.48 11.76
N ARG A 4 24.88 10.13 11.41
CA ARG A 4 23.57 9.54 11.60
C ARG A 4 23.23 8.61 10.46
N PHE A 5 22.49 7.56 10.78
CA PHE A 5 21.99 6.62 9.80
C PHE A 5 20.47 6.55 9.87
N TYR A 6 19.85 6.37 8.72
CA TYR A 6 18.41 6.18 8.57
C TYR A 6 18.14 4.86 7.87
N PHE A 7 17.04 4.22 8.20
CA PHE A 7 16.58 3.02 7.52
C PHE A 7 15.29 3.28 6.76
N ALA A 8 15.06 2.53 5.71
CA ALA A 8 13.79 2.41 5.03
C ALA A 8 13.49 0.93 4.77
N THR A 9 12.25 0.52 5.02
CA THR A 9 11.75 -0.79 4.58
C THR A 9 10.87 -0.62 3.36
N CYS A 10 10.84 -1.62 2.50
CA CYS A 10 10.04 -1.62 1.27
C CYS A 10 9.69 -3.05 0.88
N GLN A 11 8.92 -3.20 -0.18
CA GLN A 11 8.75 -4.48 -0.83
C GLN A 11 10.05 -4.94 -1.50
N VAL A 12 10.27 -6.26 -1.51
CA VAL A 12 11.36 -6.88 -2.30
C VAL A 12 11.24 -6.45 -3.76
N GLY A 13 12.35 -5.90 -4.30
CA GLY A 13 12.44 -5.39 -5.67
C GLY A 13 12.18 -3.88 -5.81
N ALA A 14 11.55 -3.23 -4.81
CA ALA A 14 11.30 -1.78 -4.84
C ALA A 14 12.50 -0.93 -4.38
N GLU A 15 13.61 -1.54 -3.99
CA GLU A 15 14.76 -0.83 -3.36
C GLU A 15 15.32 0.29 -4.24
N LYS A 16 15.31 0.11 -5.57
CA LYS A 16 15.78 1.15 -6.50
C LYS A 16 14.83 2.35 -6.52
N ALA A 17 13.52 2.11 -6.46
CA ALA A 17 12.52 3.16 -6.42
C ALA A 17 12.62 3.95 -5.11
N VAL A 18 12.72 3.25 -3.97
CA VAL A 18 12.91 3.90 -2.65
C VAL A 18 14.21 4.73 -2.61
N LYS A 19 15.31 4.22 -3.14
CA LYS A 19 16.56 5.00 -3.22
C LYS A 19 16.37 6.28 -4.03
N ALA A 20 15.67 6.20 -5.16
CA ALA A 20 15.42 7.36 -5.99
C ALA A 20 14.53 8.41 -5.28
N GLU A 21 13.44 7.97 -4.62
CA GLU A 21 12.57 8.84 -3.83
C GLU A 21 13.34 9.54 -2.71
N VAL A 22 14.01 8.76 -1.86
CA VAL A 22 14.71 9.29 -0.68
C VAL A 22 15.82 10.27 -1.07
N LEU A 23 16.63 9.95 -2.08
CA LEU A 23 17.72 10.84 -2.49
C LEU A 23 17.25 12.10 -3.23
N ALA A 24 16.09 12.05 -3.87
CA ALA A 24 15.48 13.24 -4.48
C ALA A 24 14.97 14.23 -3.43
N GLU A 25 14.36 13.74 -2.36
CA GLU A 25 13.80 14.56 -1.28
C GLU A 25 14.85 14.98 -0.24
N HIS A 26 15.89 14.14 -0.04
CA HIS A 26 16.92 14.33 0.96
C HIS A 26 18.32 14.23 0.36
N PRO A 27 18.77 15.26 -0.41
CA PRO A 27 20.05 15.24 -1.11
C PRO A 27 21.28 15.17 -0.20
N GLN A 28 21.11 15.42 1.12
CA GLN A 28 22.16 15.27 2.15
C GLN A 28 22.36 13.81 2.57
N LEU A 29 21.46 12.89 2.16
CA LEU A 29 21.63 11.47 2.44
C LEU A 29 22.49 10.80 1.36
N ARG A 30 23.21 9.76 1.76
CA ARG A 30 23.92 8.86 0.87
C ARG A 30 23.54 7.42 1.17
N PHE A 31 23.40 6.63 0.12
CA PHE A 31 23.19 5.20 0.26
C PHE A 31 24.33 4.56 1.05
N SER A 32 24.00 3.67 2.00
CA SER A 32 24.97 2.98 2.86
C SER A 32 24.94 1.47 2.73
N PHE A 33 23.76 0.84 2.93
CA PHE A 33 23.64 -0.62 2.93
C PHE A 33 22.26 -1.03 2.39
N SER A 34 22.15 -2.23 1.82
CA SER A 34 20.87 -2.75 1.33
C SER A 34 20.82 -4.27 1.39
N ARG A 35 19.64 -4.77 1.69
CA ARG A 35 19.16 -6.13 1.46
C ARG A 35 17.80 -6.04 0.76
N PRO A 36 17.31 -7.10 0.11
CA PRO A 36 15.94 -7.11 -0.39
C PRO A 36 14.97 -6.66 0.73
N GLY A 37 14.13 -5.68 0.45
CA GLY A 37 13.17 -5.13 1.42
C GLY A 37 13.72 -4.19 2.50
N PHE A 38 15.04 -3.92 2.55
CA PHE A 38 15.66 -3.09 3.58
C PHE A 38 16.83 -2.26 3.04
N ILE A 39 16.87 -0.97 3.39
CA ILE A 39 17.89 -0.04 2.92
C ILE A 39 18.31 0.86 4.09
N THR A 40 19.60 1.23 4.14
CA THR A 40 20.06 2.30 5.02
C THR A 40 20.75 3.43 4.25
N PHE A 41 20.65 4.62 4.83
CA PHE A 41 21.25 5.84 4.32
C PHE A 41 22.10 6.47 5.43
N LYS A 42 23.21 7.08 5.03
CA LYS A 42 24.09 7.86 5.91
C LYS A 42 23.83 9.35 5.65
N GLU A 43 23.70 10.12 6.72
CA GLU A 43 23.64 11.59 6.64
C GLU A 43 25.05 12.18 6.53
N GLU A 44 25.27 13.04 5.55
CA GLU A 44 26.55 13.75 5.33
C GLU A 44 26.51 15.20 5.86
N SER A 45 25.42 15.59 6.52
CA SER A 45 25.27 16.93 7.07
C SER A 45 25.72 16.99 8.53
N ASP A 46 26.33 18.10 8.90
CA ASP A 46 26.67 18.42 10.30
C ASP A 46 25.50 19.08 11.06
N GLU A 47 24.33 19.17 10.43
CA GLU A 47 23.16 19.76 11.06
C GLU A 47 22.68 18.93 12.26
N LYS A 48 22.46 19.61 13.40
CA LYS A 48 22.02 18.97 14.65
C LYS A 48 20.56 18.53 14.63
N LYS A 49 19.76 19.01 13.67
CA LYS A 49 18.32 18.71 13.60
C LYS A 49 18.09 17.37 12.92
N ALA A 50 17.32 16.50 13.55
CA ALA A 50 16.89 15.26 12.92
C ALA A 50 16.05 15.56 11.65
N LEU A 51 16.27 14.77 10.60
CA LEU A 51 15.49 14.89 9.38
C LEU A 51 14.01 14.56 9.67
N VAL A 52 13.15 15.45 9.22
CA VAL A 52 11.72 15.14 9.12
C VAL A 52 11.54 14.42 7.80
N LEU A 53 11.32 13.15 7.89
CA LEU A 53 11.24 12.29 6.74
C LEU A 53 9.82 12.34 6.16
N GLN A 54 9.68 12.64 4.87
CA GLN A 54 8.40 12.55 4.16
C GLN A 54 8.15 11.11 3.68
N TRP A 55 6.88 10.75 3.53
CA TRP A 55 6.51 9.42 3.06
C TRP A 55 6.71 9.31 1.55
N GLY A 56 7.55 8.36 1.14
CA GLY A 56 7.64 7.92 -0.24
C GLY A 56 6.49 6.96 -0.59
N ILE A 57 6.25 6.77 -1.87
CA ILE A 57 5.22 5.85 -2.38
C ILE A 57 5.60 4.39 -2.08
N PHE A 58 6.89 4.07 -2.21
CA PHE A 58 7.41 2.70 -2.08
C PHE A 58 8.01 2.40 -0.70
N THR A 59 8.15 3.41 0.15
CA THR A 59 8.65 3.23 1.51
C THR A 59 7.53 2.80 2.44
N ARG A 60 7.67 1.62 3.07
CA ARG A 60 6.69 1.11 4.05
C ARG A 60 6.89 1.74 5.43
N LEU A 61 8.11 1.71 5.92
CA LEU A 61 8.50 2.31 7.18
C LEU A 61 9.90 2.88 7.03
N TRP A 62 10.15 4.00 7.69
CA TRP A 62 11.48 4.51 7.84
C TRP A 62 11.70 5.28 9.14
N GLY A 63 12.95 5.42 9.53
CA GLY A 63 13.33 6.08 10.75
C GLY A 63 14.84 6.17 10.90
N GLU A 64 15.26 6.65 12.05
CA GLU A 64 16.68 6.74 12.43
C GLU A 64 17.17 5.38 12.94
N VAL A 65 18.39 4.99 12.56
CA VAL A 65 19.07 3.82 13.11
C VAL A 65 19.70 4.19 14.45
N VAL A 66 19.28 3.52 15.52
CA VAL A 66 19.81 3.69 16.88
C VAL A 66 21.03 2.81 17.11
N GLY A 67 21.01 1.61 16.53
CA GLY A 67 22.09 0.64 16.64
C GLY A 67 21.85 -0.59 15.78
N GLN A 68 22.82 -1.48 15.75
CA GLN A 68 22.71 -2.77 15.07
C GLN A 68 23.61 -3.80 15.74
N THR A 69 23.26 -5.08 15.54
CA THR A 69 24.13 -6.19 15.93
C THR A 69 24.13 -7.29 14.88
N LYS A 70 25.24 -8.03 14.79
CA LYS A 70 25.39 -9.23 13.96
C LYS A 70 25.61 -10.47 14.80
N ASP A 71 25.50 -10.35 16.11
CA ASP A 71 25.70 -11.43 17.05
C ASP A 71 24.55 -11.48 18.06
N ARG A 72 23.92 -12.65 18.19
CA ARG A 72 22.86 -12.87 19.17
C ARG A 72 23.29 -12.59 20.61
N ALA A 73 24.54 -12.85 20.95
CA ALA A 73 25.06 -12.62 22.28
C ALA A 73 25.07 -11.11 22.66
N THR A 74 25.15 -10.22 21.69
CA THR A 74 25.14 -8.77 21.90
C THR A 74 23.74 -8.14 21.74
N LEU A 75 22.71 -8.91 21.43
CA LEU A 75 21.34 -8.41 21.36
C LEU A 75 20.86 -7.77 22.66
N PRO A 76 21.14 -8.29 23.89
CA PRO A 76 20.77 -7.63 25.12
C PRO A 76 21.38 -6.23 25.27
N GLU A 77 22.59 -5.98 24.77
CA GLU A 77 23.22 -4.67 24.78
C GLU A 77 22.53 -3.69 23.85
N LEU A 78 22.09 -4.17 22.67
CA LEU A 78 21.32 -3.37 21.74
C LEU A 78 19.97 -2.96 22.35
N LEU A 79 19.31 -3.87 23.07
CA LEU A 79 18.02 -3.59 23.72
C LEU A 79 18.12 -2.57 24.85
N LYS A 80 19.26 -2.46 25.53
CA LYS A 80 19.51 -1.43 26.56
C LYS A 80 19.45 0.00 26.01
N LEU A 81 19.55 0.18 24.69
CA LEU A 81 19.41 1.48 24.04
C LEU A 81 17.94 1.95 23.97
N ILE A 82 16.98 1.07 24.28
CA ILE A 82 15.56 1.41 24.31
C ILE A 82 15.23 2.00 25.68
N PRO A 83 14.71 3.25 25.74
CA PRO A 83 14.30 3.82 27.03
C PRO A 83 13.12 3.04 27.62
N PRO A 84 12.96 3.07 28.96
CA PRO A 84 11.83 2.41 29.62
C PRO A 84 10.48 2.88 29.08
N HIS A 85 9.50 1.98 29.08
CA HIS A 85 8.09 2.25 28.72
C HIS A 85 7.83 2.63 27.26
N GLN A 86 8.80 2.48 26.37
CA GLN A 86 8.60 2.68 24.94
C GLN A 86 7.84 1.52 24.31
N VAL A 87 7.11 1.82 23.22
CA VAL A 87 6.54 0.78 22.35
C VAL A 87 7.67 0.23 21.48
N VAL A 88 7.78 -1.08 21.46
CA VAL A 88 8.76 -1.79 20.63
C VAL A 88 8.03 -2.66 19.62
N GLN A 89 8.29 -2.45 18.36
CA GLN A 89 7.84 -3.33 17.27
C GLN A 89 8.97 -4.25 16.89
N ILE A 90 8.65 -5.53 16.67
CA ILE A 90 9.59 -6.54 16.21
C ILE A 90 9.06 -7.17 14.92
N PHE A 91 9.86 -7.18 13.87
CA PHE A 91 9.47 -7.73 12.57
C PHE A 91 10.69 -8.07 11.70
N ASP A 92 10.46 -8.93 10.72
CA ASP A 92 11.40 -9.19 9.64
C ASP A 92 11.30 -8.12 8.56
N ARG A 93 12.44 -7.84 7.89
CA ARG A 93 12.36 -7.20 6.58
C ARG A 93 11.50 -8.04 5.65
N ASP A 94 10.96 -7.41 4.63
CA ASP A 94 10.30 -8.17 3.56
C ASP A 94 11.30 -9.10 2.85
N GLN A 95 10.96 -10.37 2.74
CA GLN A 95 11.83 -11.40 2.16
C GLN A 95 11.24 -12.01 0.89
N TYR A 96 9.95 -11.79 0.64
CA TYR A 96 9.21 -12.43 -0.42
C TYR A 96 8.54 -11.40 -1.32
N VAL A 97 8.42 -11.75 -2.60
CA VAL A 97 7.52 -11.04 -3.50
C VAL A 97 6.09 -11.37 -3.10
N PRO A 98 5.16 -10.39 -3.05
CA PRO A 98 3.79 -10.64 -2.65
C PRO A 98 3.13 -11.78 -3.42
N GLY A 99 2.66 -12.82 -2.71
CA GLY A 99 2.09 -14.05 -3.23
C GLY A 99 3.02 -15.25 -3.26
N ASP A 100 4.27 -15.05 -2.90
CA ASP A 100 5.26 -16.11 -2.78
C ASP A 100 5.63 -16.33 -1.29
N GLU A 101 4.91 -15.66 -0.36
CA GLU A 101 5.13 -15.79 1.08
C GLU A 101 4.75 -17.18 1.56
N PRO A 102 5.55 -17.79 2.45
CA PRO A 102 5.15 -18.99 3.16
C PRO A 102 3.99 -18.70 4.12
N ASP A 103 3.43 -19.75 4.72
CA ASP A 103 2.40 -19.59 5.75
C ASP A 103 2.86 -18.59 6.83
N TYR A 104 1.95 -17.70 7.22
CA TYR A 104 2.19 -16.64 8.21
C TYR A 104 2.80 -17.17 9.52
N PHE A 105 2.36 -18.34 9.99
CA PHE A 105 2.88 -18.94 11.22
C PHE A 105 4.34 -19.37 11.12
N VAL A 106 4.80 -19.81 9.96
CA VAL A 106 6.20 -20.18 9.71
C VAL A 106 7.07 -18.93 9.61
N GLN A 107 6.58 -17.91 8.93
CA GLN A 107 7.30 -16.65 8.68
C GLN A 107 7.65 -15.90 9.99
N HIS A 108 6.78 -15.94 11.00
CA HIS A 108 6.95 -15.16 12.24
C HIS A 108 7.34 -16.00 13.47
N SER A 109 7.64 -17.29 13.30
CA SER A 109 7.93 -18.19 14.43
C SER A 109 9.15 -17.76 15.25
N HIS A 110 10.21 -17.27 14.62
CA HIS A 110 11.44 -16.82 15.31
C HIS A 110 11.22 -15.47 16.03
N ILE A 111 10.41 -14.57 15.49
CA ILE A 111 10.05 -13.30 16.13
C ILE A 111 9.31 -13.57 17.46
N ARG A 112 8.38 -14.55 17.46
CA ARG A 112 7.65 -14.94 18.66
C ARG A 112 8.60 -15.47 19.73
N LYS A 113 9.57 -16.32 19.37
CA LYS A 113 10.58 -16.84 20.32
C LYS A 113 11.40 -15.71 20.95
N ILE A 114 11.77 -14.69 20.19
CA ILE A 114 12.52 -13.55 20.72
C ILE A 114 11.66 -12.70 21.63
N ALA A 115 10.41 -12.43 21.26
CA ALA A 115 9.46 -11.72 22.10
C ALA A 115 9.25 -12.43 23.46
N ASP A 116 9.21 -13.76 23.47
CA ASP A 116 9.08 -14.57 24.68
C ASP A 116 10.35 -14.50 25.57
N GLU A 117 11.56 -14.40 24.98
CA GLU A 117 12.81 -14.25 25.72
C GLU A 117 12.93 -12.89 26.44
N PHE A 118 12.23 -11.86 25.97
CA PHE A 118 12.29 -10.48 26.49
C PHE A 118 10.91 -9.98 26.90
N ALA A 119 10.17 -10.77 27.66
CA ALA A 119 8.78 -10.54 28.06
C ALA A 119 8.51 -9.20 28.79
N ASP A 120 9.54 -8.57 29.39
CA ASP A 120 9.44 -7.28 30.07
C ASP A 120 9.19 -6.10 29.12
N LEU A 121 9.40 -6.28 27.81
CA LEU A 121 9.14 -5.27 26.80
C LEU A 121 7.71 -5.38 26.26
N LYS A 122 7.05 -4.24 26.03
CA LYS A 122 5.72 -4.19 25.40
C LYS A 122 5.83 -4.39 23.88
N TRP A 123 6.05 -5.63 23.48
CA TRP A 123 6.19 -6.00 22.08
C TRP A 123 4.89 -5.80 21.30
N ASN A 124 5.02 -5.15 20.14
CA ASN A 124 3.95 -4.99 19.16
C ASN A 124 2.65 -4.39 19.73
N ALA A 125 2.75 -3.65 20.83
CA ALA A 125 1.62 -2.88 21.34
C ALA A 125 1.22 -1.77 20.34
N VAL A 126 -0.06 -1.44 20.32
CA VAL A 126 -0.58 -0.35 19.47
C VAL A 126 -0.03 0.99 19.96
N PRO A 127 0.75 1.71 19.14
CA PRO A 127 1.27 3.01 19.53
C PRO A 127 0.18 4.09 19.54
N GLN A 128 0.34 5.08 20.38
CA GLN A 128 -0.47 6.30 20.33
C GLN A 128 0.06 7.24 19.25
N LEU A 129 -0.82 8.02 18.63
CA LEU A 129 -0.44 9.03 17.64
C LEU A 129 0.60 10.00 18.23
N GLY A 130 1.69 10.21 17.50
CA GLY A 130 2.81 11.04 17.94
C GLY A 130 3.82 10.33 18.87
N ALA A 131 3.54 9.10 19.30
CA ALA A 131 4.48 8.34 20.12
C ALA A 131 5.76 7.98 19.36
N GLN A 132 6.87 7.96 20.07
CA GLN A 132 8.10 7.37 19.54
C GLN A 132 8.02 5.84 19.65
N VAL A 133 8.31 5.17 18.56
CA VAL A 133 8.30 3.71 18.44
C VAL A 133 9.71 3.24 18.12
N TYR A 134 10.15 2.21 18.82
CA TYR A 134 11.40 1.51 18.52
C TYR A 134 11.10 0.27 17.69
N SER A 135 11.89 0.04 16.64
CA SER A 135 11.71 -1.07 15.71
C SER A 135 12.92 -1.98 15.74
N LEU A 136 12.74 -3.21 16.17
CA LEU A 136 13.75 -4.26 16.08
C LEU A 136 13.54 -5.00 14.78
N ILE A 137 14.41 -4.76 13.81
CA ILE A 137 14.25 -5.20 12.42
C ILE A 137 15.24 -6.33 12.14
N TRP A 138 14.72 -7.52 11.86
CA TRP A 138 15.51 -8.66 11.44
C TRP A 138 15.81 -8.58 9.96
N VAL A 139 17.09 -8.43 9.61
CA VAL A 139 17.52 -8.21 8.22
C VAL A 139 18.11 -9.47 7.61
N ASP A 140 18.93 -10.19 8.36
CA ASP A 140 19.49 -11.49 8.02
C ASP A 140 19.49 -12.36 9.30
N ASP A 141 19.90 -13.64 9.24
CA ASP A 141 19.84 -14.61 10.35
C ASP A 141 20.37 -14.06 11.68
N PHE A 142 21.42 -13.23 11.65
CA PHE A 142 22.00 -12.58 12.82
C PHE A 142 22.33 -11.10 12.58
N HIS A 143 21.66 -10.45 11.64
CA HIS A 143 21.84 -9.02 11.44
C HIS A 143 20.55 -8.28 11.79
N VAL A 144 20.55 -7.66 12.95
CA VAL A 144 19.40 -6.95 13.53
C VAL A 144 19.71 -5.47 13.63
N PHE A 145 18.79 -4.64 13.18
CA PHE A 145 18.82 -3.19 13.34
C PHE A 145 17.81 -2.77 14.39
N LEU A 146 18.22 -1.87 15.27
CA LEU A 146 17.32 -1.12 16.12
C LEU A 146 17.11 0.25 15.50
N GLY A 147 15.89 0.51 15.06
CA GLY A 147 15.45 1.79 14.55
C GLY A 147 14.52 2.51 15.49
N ARG A 148 14.31 3.81 15.27
CA ARG A 148 13.26 4.59 15.93
C ARG A 148 12.56 5.50 14.93
N HIS A 149 11.25 5.67 15.11
CA HIS A 149 10.43 6.55 14.29
C HIS A 149 9.30 7.15 15.13
N GLN A 150 8.68 8.21 14.65
CA GLN A 150 7.46 8.74 15.23
C GLN A 150 6.25 8.10 14.55
N TYR A 151 5.30 7.58 15.34
CA TYR A 151 4.06 7.04 14.81
C TYR A 151 3.13 8.17 14.35
N THR A 152 2.68 8.11 13.11
CA THR A 152 1.82 9.11 12.48
C THR A 152 0.51 8.47 11.98
N ASP A 153 -0.45 9.30 11.61
CA ASP A 153 -1.74 8.88 11.03
C ASP A 153 -1.65 8.24 9.63
N HIS A 154 -0.52 8.43 8.95
CA HIS A 154 -0.23 7.75 7.69
C HIS A 154 0.22 6.30 7.86
N MET A 155 0.50 5.89 9.09
CA MET A 155 0.95 4.54 9.43
C MET A 155 -0.21 3.67 9.91
N THR A 156 -0.04 2.34 9.73
CA THR A 156 -0.82 1.38 10.49
C THR A 156 -0.12 1.11 11.83
N SER A 157 -0.86 0.61 12.83
CA SER A 157 -0.27 0.20 14.10
C SER A 157 0.51 -1.13 14.03
N ALA A 158 0.46 -1.80 12.88
CA ALA A 158 1.13 -3.07 12.67
C ALA A 158 2.65 -2.91 12.61
N PRO A 159 3.43 -3.89 13.13
CA PRO A 159 4.88 -3.91 13.01
C PRO A 159 5.33 -3.77 11.56
N GLY A 160 6.36 -2.93 11.35
CA GLY A 160 6.86 -2.64 10.01
C GLY A 160 5.89 -1.90 9.10
N ASN A 161 4.76 -1.38 9.64
CA ASN A 161 3.64 -0.81 8.87
C ASN A 161 2.99 -1.82 7.91
N MET A 162 3.03 -3.11 8.26
CA MET A 162 2.52 -4.23 7.45
C MET A 162 1.32 -4.88 8.14
N PRO A 163 0.08 -4.43 7.86
CA PRO A 163 -1.10 -5.05 8.45
C PRO A 163 -1.30 -6.48 7.95
N ALA A 164 -1.59 -7.40 8.86
CA ALA A 164 -1.89 -8.78 8.54
C ALA A 164 -3.32 -8.90 7.99
N ILE A 165 -3.48 -8.74 6.69
CA ILE A 165 -4.75 -8.92 5.99
C ILE A 165 -4.83 -10.36 5.48
N GLN A 166 -5.88 -11.07 5.86
CA GLN A 166 -6.10 -12.44 5.41
C GLN A 166 -6.97 -12.48 4.17
N LEU A 167 -6.63 -13.37 3.23
CA LEU A 167 -7.45 -13.63 2.07
C LEU A 167 -8.71 -14.38 2.51
N ALA A 168 -9.89 -13.85 2.17
CA ALA A 168 -11.13 -14.55 2.44
C ALA A 168 -11.24 -15.83 1.58
N GLU A 169 -11.79 -16.91 2.15
CA GLU A 169 -11.94 -18.19 1.46
C GLU A 169 -12.82 -18.09 0.20
N GLU A 170 -13.80 -17.19 0.22
CA GLU A 170 -14.69 -16.94 -0.91
C GLU A 170 -14.02 -16.13 -2.03
N SER A 171 -12.88 -15.51 -1.78
CA SER A 171 -12.26 -14.63 -2.75
C SER A 171 -11.49 -15.40 -3.83
N PRO A 172 -11.80 -15.16 -5.10
CA PRO A 172 -11.14 -15.85 -6.21
C PRO A 172 -9.75 -15.29 -6.53
N SER A 173 -9.32 -14.19 -5.89
CA SER A 173 -8.03 -13.58 -6.19
C SER A 173 -7.49 -12.67 -5.07
N ARG A 174 -6.19 -12.40 -5.15
CA ARG A 174 -5.47 -11.49 -4.23
C ARG A 174 -5.84 -10.01 -4.38
N ALA A 175 -6.61 -9.63 -5.40
CA ALA A 175 -7.15 -8.27 -5.50
C ALA A 175 -8.01 -7.90 -4.28
N TYR A 176 -8.60 -8.90 -3.60
CA TYR A 176 -9.25 -8.77 -2.30
C TYR A 176 -8.35 -8.09 -1.27
N LEU A 177 -7.11 -8.57 -1.14
CA LEU A 177 -6.16 -8.06 -0.13
C LEU A 177 -5.85 -6.57 -0.32
N LYS A 178 -5.76 -6.11 -1.57
CA LYS A 178 -5.51 -4.69 -1.88
C LYS A 178 -6.64 -3.81 -1.37
N ILE A 179 -7.88 -4.22 -1.62
CA ILE A 179 -9.06 -3.46 -1.23
C ILE A 179 -9.24 -3.49 0.29
N GLU A 180 -9.03 -4.65 0.93
CA GLU A 180 -9.06 -4.76 2.39
C GLU A 180 -8.01 -3.88 3.06
N GLU A 181 -6.78 -3.90 2.56
CA GLU A 181 -5.70 -3.05 3.09
C GLU A 181 -6.01 -1.56 2.87
N ALA A 182 -6.56 -1.20 1.71
CA ALA A 182 -6.95 0.18 1.43
C ALA A 182 -8.04 0.66 2.41
N PHE A 183 -9.07 -0.16 2.67
CA PHE A 183 -10.09 0.17 3.68
C PHE A 183 -9.49 0.27 5.09
N TYR A 184 -8.57 -0.61 5.44
CA TYR A 184 -7.91 -0.58 6.74
C TYR A 184 -7.06 0.69 6.95
N ARG A 185 -6.32 1.12 5.91
CA ARG A 185 -5.44 2.30 5.98
C ARG A 185 -6.20 3.61 5.93
N PHE A 186 -7.06 3.76 4.92
CA PHE A 186 -7.69 5.05 4.62
C PHE A 186 -9.02 5.28 5.33
N LYS A 187 -9.66 4.23 5.84
CA LYS A 187 -10.91 4.26 6.60
C LYS A 187 -11.98 5.18 5.99
N PRO A 188 -12.23 5.11 4.68
CA PRO A 188 -13.20 5.96 4.04
C PRO A 188 -14.59 5.67 4.58
N LYS A 189 -15.47 6.67 4.59
CA LYS A 189 -16.87 6.45 4.95
C LYS A 189 -17.58 5.65 3.87
N ILE A 190 -18.22 4.56 4.28
CA ILE A 190 -18.99 3.68 3.41
C ILE A 190 -20.42 3.68 3.89
N GLU A 191 -21.36 3.94 2.96
CA GLU A 191 -22.80 3.79 3.18
C GLU A 191 -23.28 2.54 2.44
N LYS A 192 -24.22 1.81 3.04
CA LYS A 192 -24.84 0.66 2.36
C LYS A 192 -25.55 1.10 1.09
N GLY A 193 -25.41 0.30 0.04
CA GLY A 193 -26.00 0.59 -1.26
C GLY A 193 -25.21 1.57 -2.13
N LEU A 194 -24.03 2.02 -1.68
CA LEU A 194 -23.12 2.77 -2.55
C LEU A 194 -22.83 1.97 -3.82
N HIS A 195 -22.86 2.65 -4.96
CA HIS A 195 -22.57 2.04 -6.25
C HIS A 195 -21.10 2.25 -6.64
N VAL A 196 -20.44 1.16 -6.92
CA VAL A 196 -19.05 1.10 -7.39
C VAL A 196 -19.01 0.73 -8.85
N LEU A 197 -18.23 1.43 -9.64
CA LEU A 197 -17.78 0.98 -10.94
C LEU A 197 -16.37 0.40 -10.82
N GLU A 198 -16.22 -0.90 -11.04
CA GLU A 198 -14.94 -1.61 -10.97
C GLU A 198 -14.44 -1.90 -12.39
N VAL A 199 -13.30 -1.33 -12.76
CA VAL A 199 -12.66 -1.52 -14.08
C VAL A 199 -11.45 -2.44 -13.91
N GLY A 200 -11.48 -3.60 -14.59
CA GLY A 200 -10.54 -4.69 -14.39
C GLY A 200 -10.97 -5.62 -13.25
N CYS A 201 -12.25 -6.03 -13.26
CA CYS A 201 -12.87 -6.74 -12.12
C CYS A 201 -12.56 -8.25 -12.06
N SER A 202 -12.15 -8.88 -13.17
CA SER A 202 -11.96 -10.34 -13.21
C SER A 202 -10.71 -10.78 -12.41
N PRO A 203 -10.80 -11.88 -11.64
CA PRO A 203 -11.93 -12.82 -11.48
C PRO A 203 -12.92 -12.44 -10.35
N GLY A 204 -12.77 -11.29 -9.64
CA GLY A 204 -13.75 -10.79 -8.67
C GLY A 204 -13.27 -10.66 -7.23
N GLY A 205 -11.97 -10.70 -6.97
CA GLY A 205 -11.45 -10.58 -5.61
C GLY A 205 -11.81 -9.23 -4.96
N ALA A 206 -11.60 -8.12 -5.65
CA ALA A 206 -11.98 -6.79 -5.17
C ALA A 206 -13.50 -6.66 -5.06
N THR A 207 -14.25 -7.24 -6.00
CA THR A 207 -15.72 -7.31 -5.98
C THR A 207 -16.25 -7.92 -4.67
N VAL A 208 -15.67 -9.05 -4.22
CA VAL A 208 -16.07 -9.71 -2.95
C VAL A 208 -15.89 -8.76 -1.78
N SER A 209 -14.74 -8.10 -1.67
CA SER A 209 -14.45 -7.15 -0.60
C SER A 209 -15.47 -6.00 -0.52
N MET A 210 -15.88 -5.47 -1.66
CA MET A 210 -16.85 -4.36 -1.72
C MET A 210 -18.27 -4.81 -1.41
N ILE A 211 -18.71 -5.93 -1.97
CA ILE A 211 -20.06 -6.47 -1.73
C ILE A 211 -20.25 -6.89 -0.28
N SER A 212 -19.23 -7.47 0.38
CA SER A 212 -19.29 -7.82 1.79
C SER A 212 -19.54 -6.62 2.71
N ARG A 213 -19.24 -5.42 2.23
CA ARG A 213 -19.53 -4.14 2.90
C ARG A 213 -20.91 -3.54 2.54
N GLY A 214 -21.71 -4.27 1.77
CA GLY A 214 -23.04 -3.83 1.35
C GLY A 214 -23.03 -2.83 0.18
N MET A 215 -21.92 -2.72 -0.56
CA MET A 215 -21.86 -1.93 -1.78
C MET A 215 -22.44 -2.71 -2.97
N MET A 216 -22.94 -2.00 -3.97
CA MET A 216 -23.32 -2.58 -5.27
C MET A 216 -22.18 -2.38 -6.26
N VAL A 217 -21.83 -3.42 -7.01
CA VAL A 217 -20.69 -3.37 -7.92
C VAL A 217 -21.13 -3.63 -9.35
N THR A 218 -20.77 -2.71 -10.25
CA THR A 218 -20.77 -2.98 -11.68
C THR A 218 -19.34 -3.13 -12.15
N GLY A 219 -18.97 -4.35 -12.53
CA GLY A 219 -17.65 -4.70 -13.03
C GLY A 219 -17.55 -4.54 -14.54
N VAL A 220 -16.42 -4.05 -15.01
CA VAL A 220 -16.04 -3.98 -16.44
C VAL A 220 -14.77 -4.80 -16.64
N ASP A 221 -14.83 -5.88 -17.38
CA ASP A 221 -13.70 -6.74 -17.73
C ASP A 221 -14.06 -7.62 -18.93
N PRO A 222 -13.19 -7.82 -19.92
CA PRO A 222 -13.48 -8.73 -21.06
C PRO A 222 -13.49 -10.21 -20.66
N LYS A 223 -12.84 -10.58 -19.55
CA LYS A 223 -12.76 -11.95 -19.05
C LYS A 223 -14.00 -12.32 -18.24
N ASN A 224 -14.25 -13.63 -18.13
CA ASN A 224 -15.28 -14.15 -17.24
C ASN A 224 -14.90 -13.90 -15.77
N MET A 225 -15.91 -13.66 -14.97
CA MET A 225 -15.78 -13.67 -13.51
C MET A 225 -15.80 -15.12 -13.00
N ASP A 226 -15.29 -15.31 -11.79
CA ASP A 226 -15.56 -16.58 -11.07
C ASP A 226 -17.06 -16.82 -10.98
N PRO A 227 -17.55 -18.06 -11.23
CA PRO A 227 -19.00 -18.37 -11.20
C PRO A 227 -19.70 -17.99 -9.89
N LYS A 228 -18.99 -17.95 -8.77
CA LYS A 228 -19.54 -17.53 -7.47
C LYS A 228 -19.91 -16.03 -7.48
N ILE A 229 -19.17 -15.21 -8.21
CA ILE A 229 -19.38 -13.76 -8.27
C ILE A 229 -20.70 -13.41 -8.95
N TYR A 230 -21.07 -14.11 -10.02
CA TYR A 230 -22.36 -13.89 -10.69
C TYR A 230 -23.57 -14.15 -9.78
N LYS A 231 -23.39 -14.92 -8.70
CA LYS A 231 -24.45 -15.23 -7.72
C LYS A 231 -24.55 -14.20 -6.60
N LEU A 232 -23.58 -13.28 -6.51
CA LEU A 232 -23.60 -12.26 -5.45
C LEU A 232 -24.68 -11.21 -5.71
N PRO A 233 -25.55 -10.92 -4.73
CA PRO A 233 -26.54 -9.88 -4.87
C PRO A 233 -25.84 -8.51 -5.03
N GLY A 234 -26.32 -7.71 -5.99
CA GLY A 234 -25.75 -6.37 -6.23
C GLY A 234 -24.56 -6.35 -7.19
N PHE A 235 -24.16 -7.50 -7.76
CA PHE A 235 -23.16 -7.55 -8.84
C PHE A 235 -23.79 -7.48 -10.21
N LYS A 236 -23.18 -6.69 -11.10
CA LYS A 236 -23.46 -6.65 -12.54
C LYS A 236 -22.17 -6.68 -13.33
N HIS A 237 -22.17 -7.27 -14.52
CA HIS A 237 -20.98 -7.39 -15.36
C HIS A 237 -21.21 -6.80 -16.75
N ILE A 238 -20.30 -5.91 -17.18
CA ILE A 238 -20.12 -5.46 -18.54
C ILE A 238 -18.92 -6.21 -19.10
N GLN A 239 -19.16 -7.28 -19.86
CA GLN A 239 -18.09 -8.14 -20.38
C GLN A 239 -17.45 -7.52 -21.62
N LYS A 240 -16.69 -6.45 -21.43
CA LYS A 240 -15.98 -5.70 -22.48
C LYS A 240 -14.64 -5.17 -21.96
N CYS A 241 -13.69 -4.88 -22.86
CA CYS A 241 -12.58 -4.01 -22.53
C CYS A 241 -13.09 -2.62 -22.19
N ALA A 242 -12.40 -1.90 -21.28
CA ALA A 242 -12.84 -0.58 -20.85
C ALA A 242 -12.93 0.42 -22.03
N LYS A 243 -12.04 0.33 -23.00
CA LYS A 243 -12.06 1.13 -24.26
C LYS A 243 -13.26 0.86 -25.16
N ASP A 244 -13.88 -0.33 -25.06
CA ASP A 244 -15.01 -0.75 -25.89
C ASP A 244 -16.37 -0.52 -25.20
N VAL A 245 -16.36 -0.02 -23.96
CA VAL A 245 -17.59 0.38 -23.25
C VAL A 245 -18.24 1.55 -23.97
N THR A 246 -19.57 1.51 -24.09
CA THR A 246 -20.37 2.55 -24.72
C THR A 246 -21.28 3.25 -23.73
N ALA A 247 -21.80 4.40 -24.13
CA ALA A 247 -22.82 5.13 -23.34
C ALA A 247 -24.07 4.26 -23.10
N SER A 248 -24.44 3.43 -24.07
CA SER A 248 -25.58 2.52 -23.95
C SER A 248 -25.36 1.45 -22.87
N ASP A 249 -24.16 0.87 -22.79
CA ASP A 249 -23.84 -0.13 -21.75
C ASP A 249 -24.06 0.43 -20.33
N LEU A 250 -23.62 1.68 -20.11
CA LEU A 250 -23.78 2.34 -18.82
C LEU A 250 -25.23 2.74 -18.54
N SER A 251 -25.96 3.21 -19.57
CA SER A 251 -27.35 3.65 -19.45
C SER A 251 -28.31 2.49 -19.18
N MET A 252 -28.15 1.36 -19.90
CA MET A 252 -29.00 0.18 -19.72
C MET A 252 -28.93 -0.39 -18.29
N LEU A 253 -27.79 -0.28 -17.62
CA LEU A 253 -27.62 -0.74 -16.26
C LEU A 253 -27.99 0.33 -15.20
N ASN A 254 -28.40 1.52 -15.65
CA ASN A 254 -28.71 2.67 -14.80
C ASN A 254 -27.56 2.96 -13.79
N ILE A 255 -26.33 3.06 -14.32
CA ILE A 255 -25.12 3.20 -13.50
C ILE A 255 -24.88 4.66 -13.16
N ASN A 256 -24.86 4.98 -11.87
CA ASN A 256 -24.37 6.25 -11.34
C ASN A 256 -23.48 5.97 -10.13
N PRO A 257 -22.19 5.63 -10.38
CA PRO A 257 -21.29 5.25 -9.32
C PRO A 257 -20.88 6.44 -8.47
N SER A 258 -20.78 6.23 -7.17
CA SER A 258 -20.13 7.16 -6.23
C SER A 258 -18.66 6.79 -5.97
N TRP A 259 -18.28 5.56 -6.34
CA TRP A 259 -16.91 5.03 -6.22
C TRP A 259 -16.43 4.45 -7.54
N LEU A 260 -15.12 4.56 -7.76
CA LEU A 260 -14.42 3.88 -8.84
C LEU A 260 -13.30 3.01 -8.27
N VAL A 261 -13.23 1.77 -8.75
CA VAL A 261 -12.11 0.87 -8.48
C VAL A 261 -11.44 0.51 -9.80
N LEU A 262 -10.12 0.55 -9.83
CA LEU A 262 -9.32 0.29 -11.01
C LEU A 262 -8.20 -0.71 -10.67
N ASP A 263 -8.17 -1.86 -11.35
CA ASP A 263 -7.05 -2.81 -11.27
C ASP A 263 -6.88 -3.54 -12.62
N MET A 264 -6.41 -2.82 -13.62
CA MET A 264 -6.18 -3.35 -14.97
C MET A 264 -4.76 -3.88 -15.12
N ASN A 265 -4.59 -4.92 -15.94
CA ASN A 265 -3.26 -5.47 -16.25
C ASN A 265 -2.74 -4.95 -17.59
N THR A 266 -2.72 -3.63 -17.76
CA THR A 266 -2.24 -2.90 -18.95
C THR A 266 -1.14 -1.92 -18.55
N ALA A 267 -0.47 -1.33 -19.56
CA ALA A 267 0.56 -0.31 -19.31
C ALA A 267 -0.06 0.94 -18.66
N PRO A 268 0.71 1.70 -17.83
CA PRO A 268 0.17 2.83 -17.07
C PRO A 268 -0.62 3.84 -17.88
N LEU A 269 -0.09 4.28 -19.01
CA LEU A 269 -0.77 5.27 -19.86
C LEU A 269 -2.01 4.72 -20.53
N GLU A 270 -1.97 3.47 -21.00
CA GLU A 270 -3.14 2.78 -21.57
C GLU A 270 -4.24 2.65 -20.51
N THR A 271 -3.91 2.23 -19.29
CA THR A 271 -4.84 2.17 -18.16
C THR A 271 -5.51 3.52 -17.92
N LEU A 272 -4.73 4.61 -17.90
CA LEU A 272 -5.26 5.97 -17.67
C LEU A 272 -6.10 6.51 -18.82
N ASP A 273 -5.78 6.15 -20.06
CA ASP A 273 -6.56 6.54 -21.24
C ASP A 273 -7.90 5.79 -21.30
N GLU A 274 -7.92 4.49 -21.00
CA GLU A 274 -9.16 3.71 -20.88
C GLU A 274 -10.02 4.21 -19.71
N LEU A 275 -9.42 4.56 -18.56
CA LEU A 275 -10.13 5.18 -17.46
C LEU A 275 -10.74 6.52 -17.87
N ALA A 276 -9.98 7.38 -18.56
CA ALA A 276 -10.47 8.66 -19.07
C ALA A 276 -11.65 8.49 -20.02
N HIS A 277 -11.61 7.47 -20.89
CA HIS A 277 -12.73 7.11 -21.76
C HIS A 277 -14.00 6.80 -20.96
N VAL A 278 -13.93 5.87 -19.98
CA VAL A 278 -15.08 5.49 -19.16
C VAL A 278 -15.63 6.68 -18.37
N ILE A 279 -14.79 7.51 -17.80
CA ILE A 279 -15.20 8.73 -17.09
C ILE A 279 -15.88 9.73 -18.03
N SER A 280 -15.39 9.87 -19.27
CA SER A 280 -16.01 10.76 -20.25
C SER A 280 -17.44 10.31 -20.63
N LEU A 281 -17.66 9.00 -20.73
CA LEU A 281 -19.00 8.43 -20.95
C LEU A 281 -19.94 8.70 -19.76
N LEU A 282 -19.46 8.51 -18.53
CA LEU A 282 -20.24 8.83 -17.32
C LEU A 282 -20.62 10.31 -17.29
N ARG A 283 -19.68 11.21 -17.57
CA ARG A 283 -19.95 12.66 -17.64
C ARG A 283 -21.00 12.99 -18.71
N LYS A 284 -20.87 12.39 -19.90
CA LYS A 284 -21.83 12.59 -21.01
C LYS A 284 -23.24 12.11 -20.65
N ASN A 285 -23.35 10.95 -19.96
CA ASN A 285 -24.64 10.36 -19.61
C ASN A 285 -25.31 11.07 -18.41
N LEU A 286 -24.54 11.43 -17.40
CA LEU A 286 -25.05 11.86 -16.09
C LEU A 286 -24.94 13.37 -15.88
N GLY A 287 -24.02 14.03 -16.57
CA GLY A 287 -23.79 15.47 -16.41
C GLY A 287 -23.62 15.88 -14.95
N LYS A 288 -24.36 16.89 -14.52
CA LYS A 288 -24.34 17.38 -13.13
C LYS A 288 -24.89 16.39 -12.07
N ASN A 289 -25.56 15.33 -12.52
CA ASN A 289 -26.11 14.30 -11.65
C ASN A 289 -25.10 13.20 -11.30
N MET A 290 -23.88 13.24 -11.86
CA MET A 290 -22.83 12.29 -11.59
C MET A 290 -22.44 12.35 -10.11
N LYS A 291 -22.39 11.17 -9.45
CA LYS A 291 -22.13 11.04 -8.01
C LYS A 291 -20.70 10.62 -7.69
N LEU A 292 -19.88 10.36 -8.71
CA LEU A 292 -18.50 9.90 -8.49
C LEU A 292 -17.75 10.90 -7.58
N ASN A 293 -17.19 10.39 -6.50
CA ASN A 293 -16.49 11.19 -5.50
C ASN A 293 -15.15 10.60 -5.08
N GLN A 294 -15.02 9.28 -5.02
CA GLN A 294 -13.84 8.61 -4.50
C GLN A 294 -13.38 7.47 -5.42
N GLY A 295 -12.12 7.06 -5.27
CA GLY A 295 -11.59 5.93 -6.03
C GLY A 295 -10.43 5.23 -5.35
N PHE A 296 -10.34 3.92 -5.60
CA PHE A 296 -9.22 3.05 -5.32
C PHE A 296 -8.59 2.61 -6.64
N LEU A 297 -7.41 3.10 -6.93
CA LEU A 297 -6.80 2.99 -8.24
C LEU A 297 -5.46 2.27 -8.16
N THR A 298 -5.38 1.06 -8.71
CA THR A 298 -4.11 0.34 -8.88
C THR A 298 -3.55 0.59 -10.27
N ILE A 299 -2.30 1.06 -10.36
CA ILE A 299 -1.61 1.33 -11.61
C ILE A 299 -0.37 0.44 -11.69
N LYS A 300 -0.36 -0.46 -12.69
CA LYS A 300 0.76 -1.36 -12.96
C LYS A 300 1.94 -0.58 -13.50
N LEU A 301 3.12 -0.81 -12.98
CA LEU A 301 4.34 -0.23 -13.55
C LEU A 301 4.94 -1.10 -14.66
N ASN A 302 4.75 -2.44 -14.58
CA ASN A 302 5.33 -3.44 -15.48
C ASN A 302 6.88 -3.49 -15.48
N ASP A 303 7.55 -2.39 -15.14
CA ASP A 303 8.99 -2.26 -14.95
C ASP A 303 9.25 -1.13 -13.94
N TRP A 304 10.15 -1.35 -12.99
CA TRP A 304 10.51 -0.37 -11.97
C TRP A 304 11.07 0.96 -12.54
N LYS A 305 11.59 0.96 -13.78
CA LYS A 305 12.01 2.20 -14.44
C LYS A 305 10.88 3.22 -14.59
N PHE A 306 9.62 2.76 -14.68
CA PHE A 306 8.45 3.62 -14.78
C PHE A 306 8.04 4.29 -13.46
N ALA A 307 8.65 3.90 -12.33
CA ALA A 307 8.43 4.59 -11.06
C ALA A 307 8.77 6.09 -11.14
N GLN A 308 9.78 6.47 -11.93
CA GLN A 308 10.13 7.87 -12.15
C GLN A 308 9.05 8.67 -12.89
N SER A 309 8.13 8.00 -13.58
CA SER A 309 7.02 8.62 -14.31
C SER A 309 5.76 8.78 -13.47
N ILE A 310 5.75 8.35 -12.20
CA ILE A 310 4.56 8.46 -11.33
C ILE A 310 4.02 9.89 -11.23
N PRO A 311 4.83 10.95 -11.13
CA PRO A 311 4.30 12.31 -11.15
C PRO A 311 3.46 12.63 -12.39
N LEU A 312 3.84 12.08 -13.56
CA LEU A 312 3.05 12.20 -14.79
C LEU A 312 1.70 11.46 -14.67
N TYR A 313 1.70 10.25 -14.10
CA TYR A 313 0.48 9.46 -13.93
C TYR A 313 -0.48 10.12 -12.94
N LEU A 314 0.01 10.65 -11.83
CA LEU A 314 -0.80 11.41 -10.87
C LEU A 314 -1.39 12.66 -11.52
N LYS A 315 -0.59 13.43 -12.28
CA LYS A 315 -1.09 14.57 -13.05
C LYS A 315 -2.19 14.18 -14.05
N ARG A 316 -2.06 12.99 -14.69
CA ARG A 316 -3.10 12.47 -15.57
C ARG A 316 -4.39 12.14 -14.83
N LEU A 317 -4.31 11.56 -13.63
CA LEU A 317 -5.47 11.33 -12.76
C LEU A 317 -6.15 12.65 -12.38
N GLU A 318 -5.38 13.70 -12.08
CA GLU A 318 -5.94 15.02 -11.80
C GLU A 318 -6.67 15.63 -13.02
N GLN A 319 -6.14 15.45 -14.23
CA GLN A 319 -6.78 15.87 -15.48
C GLN A 319 -8.09 15.09 -15.73
N ILE A 320 -8.15 13.82 -15.38
CA ILE A 320 -9.37 13.00 -15.45
C ILE A 320 -10.43 13.52 -14.46
N GLY A 321 -10.03 14.14 -13.36
CA GLY A 321 -10.91 14.76 -12.37
C GLY A 321 -10.68 14.30 -10.94
N PHE A 322 -9.83 13.34 -10.69
CA PHE A 322 -9.48 12.92 -9.34
C PHE A 322 -8.68 14.00 -8.62
N LYS A 323 -8.96 14.20 -7.35
CA LYS A 323 -8.31 15.18 -6.48
C LYS A 323 -7.95 14.53 -5.17
N ASP A 324 -7.08 15.20 -4.40
CA ASP A 324 -6.62 14.72 -3.11
C ASP A 324 -6.12 13.27 -3.23
N LEU A 325 -5.04 13.11 -3.98
CA LEU A 325 -4.44 11.82 -4.32
C LEU A 325 -3.46 11.38 -3.25
N HIS A 326 -3.66 10.17 -2.73
CA HIS A 326 -2.79 9.53 -1.74
C HIS A 326 -2.12 8.29 -2.36
N PRO A 327 -0.98 8.47 -3.06
CA PRO A 327 -0.26 7.36 -3.67
C PRO A 327 0.52 6.56 -2.61
N ILE A 328 0.47 5.23 -2.71
CA ILE A 328 1.18 4.30 -1.82
C ILE A 328 1.41 2.96 -2.52
N GLN A 329 2.42 2.22 -2.13
CA GLN A 329 2.50 0.80 -2.43
C GLN A 329 1.93 -0.02 -1.27
N LEU A 330 0.81 -0.71 -1.50
CA LEU A 330 0.21 -1.62 -0.52
C LEU A 330 1.07 -2.88 -0.36
N CYS A 331 0.94 -3.57 0.78
CA CYS A 331 1.71 -4.80 1.04
C CYS A 331 1.44 -5.90 0.01
N SER A 332 0.20 -5.98 -0.49
CA SER A 332 -0.22 -6.95 -1.50
C SER A 332 0.05 -6.52 -2.95
N ASN A 333 0.49 -5.28 -3.19
CA ASN A 333 0.92 -4.84 -4.51
C ASN A 333 2.19 -5.58 -4.93
N ARG A 334 2.35 -5.81 -6.23
CA ARG A 334 3.62 -6.24 -6.82
C ARG A 334 4.33 -5.02 -7.43
N GLN A 335 4.70 -5.09 -8.69
CA GLN A 335 5.29 -4.01 -9.47
C GLN A 335 4.22 -2.99 -9.90
N GLU A 336 3.61 -2.33 -8.92
CA GLU A 336 2.48 -1.42 -9.08
C GLU A 336 2.41 -0.46 -7.89
N PHE A 337 1.70 0.63 -8.05
CA PHE A 337 1.32 1.51 -6.94
C PHE A 337 -0.18 1.68 -6.90
N PHE A 338 -0.66 2.02 -5.73
CA PHE A 338 -2.06 2.25 -5.43
C PHE A 338 -2.28 3.74 -5.14
N VAL A 339 -3.43 4.26 -5.54
CA VAL A 339 -3.85 5.63 -5.24
C VAL A 339 -5.23 5.61 -4.62
N TYR A 340 -5.36 6.10 -3.40
CA TYR A 340 -6.66 6.53 -2.89
C TYR A 340 -6.91 7.96 -3.35
N ALA A 341 -7.97 8.17 -4.11
CA ALA A 341 -8.45 9.50 -4.49
C ALA A 341 -9.70 9.80 -3.65
N SER A 342 -9.60 10.76 -2.72
CA SER A 342 -10.66 11.06 -1.75
C SER A 342 -11.71 12.03 -2.27
N GLN A 343 -11.45 12.67 -3.43
CA GLN A 343 -12.35 13.63 -4.06
C GLN A 343 -12.33 13.48 -5.58
N PHE A 344 -13.45 13.83 -6.22
CA PHE A 344 -13.57 13.90 -7.67
C PHE A 344 -14.28 15.17 -8.11
N LYS A 345 -13.70 15.87 -9.11
CA LYS A 345 -14.30 17.05 -9.71
C LYS A 345 -15.03 16.65 -11.01
N ILE A 346 -16.33 16.89 -11.03
CA ILE A 346 -17.20 16.68 -12.19
C ILE A 346 -16.85 17.66 -13.32
#